data_1314dba431771fdaeadb932dd3ba9c7f
#
_entry.id   1314dba431771fdaeadb932dd3ba9c7f
#
_cell.length_a   1.000
_cell.length_b   1.000
_cell.length_c   1.000
_cell.angle_alpha   90.00
_cell.angle_beta   90.00
_cell.angle_gamma   90.00
#
_symmetry.space_group_name_H-M   'P 1'
#
loop_
_entity.id
_entity.type
_entity.pdbx_description
1 polymer ?
#
loop_
_entity_poly.entity_id
_entity_poly.type
_entity_poly.pdbx_seq_one_letter_code
_entity_poly.pdbx_strand_id
1 'polypeptide(L)'
;MNARSRPWYGRWWAIALLIALVIAVTGILTIKALGMRSIRVDAKPIPQAASGFDYSWWNAALGRWVQAGSVDYDAVRADEAQLRRFVATLGTTGPRVTPERFSTDPERLSYYINAYNALVVFAVVDNWPIDSVHDVRGWLDPRAGFGFFYGLRFPLDGAEINLYDLENELIRGFLDARIHAAINCASKSCPALMPFAFEPARLDEQLDAVTRAFCSSPVHVRVDAEAEEIQLSAIFDWYKPDFEEHARRLGRPATIEDFILAFATPDVAAELERARGGGFDVVFLPYDWALNSL
;
A
#
# COMPACT_ATOMS: atom_id res chain seq x y z
N MET A 1 38.79 -38.46 48.11
CA MET A 1 37.82 -37.54 47.50
C MET A 1 38.39 -37.00 46.22
N ASN A 2 38.00 -37.58 45.05
CA ASN A 2 38.50 -37.17 43.73
C ASN A 2 37.56 -36.13 43.16
N ALA A 3 38.01 -34.85 43.15
CA ALA A 3 37.37 -33.79 42.40
C ALA A 3 37.64 -34.02 40.90
N ARG A 4 36.65 -34.53 40.17
CA ARG A 4 36.70 -34.61 38.70
C ARG A 4 36.67 -33.18 38.15
N SER A 5 37.81 -32.71 37.64
CA SER A 5 37.90 -31.44 36.87
C SER A 5 36.99 -31.55 35.63
N ARG A 6 35.99 -30.69 35.53
CA ARG A 6 35.15 -30.55 34.30
C ARG A 6 36.06 -30.16 33.13
N PRO A 7 35.98 -30.88 31.99
CA PRO A 7 36.83 -30.56 30.85
C PRO A 7 36.53 -29.15 30.31
N TRP A 8 37.57 -28.38 30.14
CA TRP A 8 37.54 -26.96 29.69
C TRP A 8 37.03 -26.76 28.25
N TYR A 9 36.88 -27.85 27.48
CA TYR A 9 36.36 -27.89 26.11
C TYR A 9 34.96 -27.27 25.97
N GLY A 10 34.09 -27.34 26.98
CA GLY A 10 32.74 -26.75 26.92
C GLY A 10 32.70 -25.22 26.75
N ARG A 11 33.75 -24.51 27.18
CA ARG A 11 33.84 -23.06 27.04
C ARG A 11 34.19 -22.64 25.61
N TRP A 12 35.00 -23.39 24.91
CA TRP A 12 35.38 -23.13 23.53
C TRP A 12 34.23 -23.32 22.54
N TRP A 13 33.38 -24.32 22.76
CA TRP A 13 32.16 -24.52 21.98
C TRP A 13 31.17 -23.36 22.16
N ALA A 14 31.01 -22.86 23.39
CA ALA A 14 30.14 -21.71 23.66
C ALA A 14 30.67 -20.43 22.97
N ILE A 15 32.00 -20.21 22.99
CA ILE A 15 32.63 -19.08 22.30
C ILE A 15 32.47 -19.22 20.77
N ALA A 16 32.70 -20.41 20.22
CA ALA A 16 32.55 -20.67 18.79
C ALA A 16 31.08 -20.45 18.32
N LEU A 17 30.11 -20.90 19.11
CA LEU A 17 28.68 -20.65 18.85
C LEU A 17 28.33 -19.16 18.93
N LEU A 18 28.89 -18.42 19.90
CA LEU A 18 28.69 -16.99 20.03
C LEU A 18 29.27 -16.22 18.83
N ILE A 19 30.47 -16.56 18.40
CA ILE A 19 31.12 -15.98 17.20
C ILE A 19 30.28 -16.29 15.95
N ALA A 20 29.83 -17.53 15.77
CA ALA A 20 28.98 -17.91 14.64
C ALA A 20 27.65 -17.14 14.65
N LEU A 21 27.04 -16.97 15.82
CA LEU A 21 25.81 -16.18 15.99
C LEU A 21 26.04 -14.69 15.65
N VAL A 22 27.14 -14.11 16.14
CA VAL A 22 27.50 -12.71 15.83
C VAL A 22 27.73 -12.52 14.33
N ILE A 23 28.45 -13.44 13.68
CA ILE A 23 28.67 -13.41 12.22
C ILE A 23 27.34 -13.53 11.48
N ALA A 24 26.46 -14.44 11.88
CA ALA A 24 25.16 -14.62 11.27
C ALA A 24 24.27 -13.38 11.44
N VAL A 25 24.21 -12.81 12.64
CA VAL A 25 23.45 -11.59 12.92
C VAL A 25 24.01 -10.41 12.15
N THR A 26 25.33 -10.23 12.13
CA THR A 26 25.99 -9.16 11.36
C THR A 26 25.74 -9.35 9.86
N GLY A 27 25.82 -10.57 9.36
CA GLY A 27 25.50 -10.92 7.98
C GLY A 27 24.05 -10.57 7.61
N ILE A 28 23.10 -10.94 8.45
CA ILE A 28 21.67 -10.62 8.25
C ILE A 28 21.42 -9.11 8.27
N LEU A 29 22.05 -8.39 9.20
CA LEU A 29 21.94 -6.93 9.28
C LEU A 29 22.57 -6.25 8.06
N THR A 30 23.71 -6.75 7.59
CA THR A 30 24.38 -6.24 6.39
C THR A 30 23.55 -6.51 5.13
N ILE A 31 22.96 -7.71 5.00
CA ILE A 31 22.07 -8.08 3.90
C ILE A 31 20.83 -7.17 3.86
N LYS A 32 20.21 -6.93 5.04
CA LYS A 32 19.08 -5.99 5.13
C LYS A 32 19.48 -4.56 4.74
N ALA A 33 20.65 -4.11 5.17
CA ALA A 33 21.14 -2.77 4.85
C ALA A 33 21.49 -2.61 3.35
N LEU A 34 22.01 -3.65 2.71
CA LEU A 34 22.38 -3.61 1.29
C LEU A 34 21.16 -3.67 0.33
N GLY A 35 20.04 -4.23 0.77
CA GLY A 35 18.78 -4.25 0.01
C GLY A 35 17.93 -2.98 0.16
N MET A 36 18.29 -2.07 1.07
CA MET A 36 17.54 -0.84 1.31
C MET A 36 18.16 0.34 0.56
N ARG A 37 17.37 1.01 -0.29
CA ARG A 37 17.78 2.23 -1.00
C ARG A 37 16.97 3.42 -0.49
N SER A 38 17.60 4.34 0.25
CA SER A 38 16.98 5.62 0.60
C SER A 38 16.94 6.52 -0.64
N ILE A 39 15.74 6.97 -0.99
CA ILE A 39 15.54 7.90 -2.08
C ILE A 39 15.76 9.31 -1.56
N ARG A 40 16.81 9.96 -2.05
CA ARG A 40 17.07 11.35 -1.72
C ARG A 40 16.23 12.27 -2.59
N VAL A 41 15.49 13.14 -1.95
CA VAL A 41 14.67 14.16 -2.63
C VAL A 41 15.33 15.51 -2.40
N ASP A 42 16.20 15.90 -3.32
CA ASP A 42 16.83 17.23 -3.30
C ASP A 42 15.91 18.23 -4.02
N ALA A 43 14.87 18.65 -3.32
CA ALA A 43 13.90 19.63 -3.82
C ALA A 43 13.38 20.50 -2.66
N LYS A 44 13.11 21.78 -2.96
CA LYS A 44 12.45 22.66 -1.98
C LYS A 44 10.98 22.27 -1.84
N PRO A 45 10.47 22.05 -0.62
CA PRO A 45 9.06 21.79 -0.38
C PRO A 45 8.13 22.85 -0.99
N ILE A 46 6.91 22.46 -1.35
CA ILE A 46 5.86 23.40 -1.72
C ILE A 46 5.42 24.11 -0.43
N PRO A 47 5.35 25.45 -0.41
CA PRO A 47 4.87 26.18 0.75
C PRO A 47 3.47 25.73 1.15
N GLN A 48 3.28 25.46 2.44
CA GLN A 48 2.00 25.04 3.00
C GLN A 48 1.30 26.20 3.69
N ALA A 49 -0.04 26.23 3.65
CA ALA A 49 -0.86 27.17 4.42
C ALA A 49 -0.62 27.00 5.94
N ALA A 50 -1.12 27.94 6.74
CA ALA A 50 -0.94 27.88 8.20
C ALA A 50 -1.70 26.73 8.87
N SER A 51 -2.78 26.22 8.27
CA SER A 51 -3.61 25.13 8.78
C SER A 51 -3.86 24.08 7.71
N GLY A 52 -3.99 22.82 8.12
CA GLY A 52 -4.21 21.68 7.23
C GLY A 52 -3.02 21.36 6.32
N PHE A 53 -3.24 20.49 5.37
CA PHE A 53 -2.30 20.16 4.30
C PHE A 53 -2.90 20.59 2.95
N ASP A 54 -2.14 21.31 2.14
CA ASP A 54 -2.58 21.77 0.83
C ASP A 54 -2.36 20.71 -0.24
N TYR A 55 -3.44 20.07 -0.68
CA TYR A 55 -3.45 19.06 -1.74
C TYR A 55 -3.68 19.65 -3.14
N SER A 56 -3.80 20.98 -3.31
CA SER A 56 -4.22 21.60 -4.57
C SER A 56 -3.35 21.21 -5.76
N TRP A 57 -2.02 21.22 -5.58
CA TRP A 57 -1.09 20.76 -6.61
C TRP A 57 -1.30 19.26 -6.93
N TRP A 58 -1.36 18.42 -5.90
CA TRP A 58 -1.51 16.96 -6.05
C TRP A 58 -2.83 16.63 -6.76
N ASN A 59 -3.91 17.25 -6.34
CA ASN A 59 -5.22 17.11 -6.97
C ASN A 59 -5.21 17.50 -8.46
N ALA A 60 -4.61 18.66 -8.79
CA ALA A 60 -4.47 19.10 -10.17
C ALA A 60 -3.56 18.19 -11.00
N ALA A 61 -2.51 17.64 -10.40
CA ALA A 61 -1.60 16.70 -11.04
C ALA A 61 -2.31 15.37 -11.38
N LEU A 62 -3.01 14.79 -10.42
CA LEU A 62 -3.82 13.58 -10.64
C LEU A 62 -4.86 13.76 -11.76
N GLY A 63 -5.54 14.93 -11.81
CA GLY A 63 -6.50 15.23 -12.87
C GLY A 63 -5.89 15.30 -14.27
N ARG A 64 -4.57 15.53 -14.40
CA ARG A 64 -3.86 15.50 -15.69
C ARG A 64 -3.28 14.15 -16.04
N TRP A 65 -2.82 13.40 -15.03
CA TRP A 65 -2.06 12.16 -15.23
C TRP A 65 -2.93 10.91 -15.28
N VAL A 66 -4.15 10.96 -14.69
CA VAL A 66 -4.98 9.77 -14.52
C VAL A 66 -6.17 9.79 -15.49
N GLN A 67 -6.31 8.73 -16.27
CA GLN A 67 -7.43 8.52 -17.19
C GLN A 67 -7.98 7.12 -16.98
N ALA A 68 -9.25 7.02 -16.61
CA ALA A 68 -9.94 5.74 -16.35
C ALA A 68 -9.16 4.78 -15.43
N GLY A 69 -8.42 5.32 -14.45
CA GLY A 69 -7.64 4.55 -13.48
C GLY A 69 -6.22 4.19 -13.92
N SER A 70 -5.87 4.39 -15.20
CA SER A 70 -4.51 4.25 -15.72
C SER A 70 -3.74 5.56 -15.61
N VAL A 71 -2.41 5.48 -15.59
CA VAL A 71 -1.51 6.63 -15.39
C VAL A 71 -0.70 6.93 -16.65
N ASP A 72 -0.72 8.20 -17.07
CA ASP A 72 0.20 8.73 -18.07
C ASP A 72 1.56 9.01 -17.43
N TYR A 73 2.43 8.02 -17.38
CA TYR A 73 3.77 8.18 -16.78
C TYR A 73 4.69 9.10 -17.60
N ASP A 74 4.44 9.33 -18.88
CA ASP A 74 5.19 10.33 -19.64
C ASP A 74 4.81 11.75 -19.19
N ALA A 75 3.51 12.02 -18.94
CA ALA A 75 3.07 13.27 -18.36
C ALA A 75 3.59 13.46 -16.92
N VAL A 76 3.63 12.39 -16.10
CA VAL A 76 4.24 12.45 -14.76
C VAL A 76 5.71 12.82 -14.85
N ARG A 77 6.46 12.21 -15.77
CA ARG A 77 7.90 12.49 -15.96
C ARG A 77 8.15 13.92 -16.43
N ALA A 78 7.27 14.46 -17.27
CA ALA A 78 7.35 15.87 -17.66
C ALA A 78 7.18 16.83 -16.46
N ASP A 79 6.42 16.43 -15.45
CA ASP A 79 6.19 17.18 -14.20
C ASP A 79 7.07 16.72 -13.03
N GLU A 80 8.08 15.87 -13.25
CA GLU A 80 8.89 15.21 -12.19
C GLU A 80 9.46 16.22 -11.17
N ALA A 81 9.91 17.37 -11.61
CA ALA A 81 10.45 18.38 -10.71
C ALA A 81 9.43 18.85 -9.66
N GLN A 82 8.16 18.96 -10.03
CA GLN A 82 7.10 19.34 -9.10
C GLN A 82 6.67 18.16 -8.22
N LEU A 83 6.67 16.93 -8.76
CA LEU A 83 6.45 15.71 -7.97
C LEU A 83 7.51 15.57 -6.88
N ARG A 84 8.78 15.80 -7.20
CA ARG A 84 9.88 15.84 -6.22
C ARG A 84 9.64 16.89 -5.13
N ARG A 85 9.16 18.07 -5.48
CA ARG A 85 8.79 19.11 -4.50
C ARG A 85 7.64 18.67 -3.59
N PHE A 86 6.64 18.00 -4.15
CA PHE A 86 5.53 17.46 -3.36
C PHE A 86 6.01 16.37 -2.39
N VAL A 87 6.84 15.44 -2.85
CA VAL A 87 7.46 14.42 -1.96
C VAL A 87 8.33 15.07 -0.87
N ALA A 88 9.10 16.12 -1.20
CA ALA A 88 9.82 16.89 -0.18
C ALA A 88 8.89 17.53 0.85
N THR A 89 7.68 17.96 0.43
CA THR A 89 6.67 18.50 1.34
C THR A 89 6.14 17.41 2.29
N LEU A 90 5.84 16.22 1.76
CA LEU A 90 5.46 15.06 2.58
C LEU A 90 6.54 14.71 3.61
N GLY A 91 7.81 14.87 3.25
CA GLY A 91 8.93 14.63 4.17
C GLY A 91 9.05 15.64 5.32
N THR A 92 8.54 16.86 5.13
CA THR A 92 8.72 17.96 6.10
C THR A 92 7.42 18.42 6.78
N THR A 93 6.29 17.91 6.32
CA THR A 93 4.95 18.26 6.85
C THR A 93 4.14 16.98 7.00
N GLY A 94 3.65 16.69 8.20
CA GLY A 94 2.85 15.50 8.47
C GLY A 94 2.41 15.40 9.93
N PRO A 95 1.62 14.39 10.28
CA PRO A 95 1.02 14.24 11.61
C PRO A 95 2.01 14.25 12.77
N ARG A 96 3.27 13.84 12.56
CA ARG A 96 4.29 13.80 13.59
C ARG A 96 5.08 15.10 13.72
N VAL A 97 5.45 15.72 12.59
CA VAL A 97 6.30 16.93 12.59
C VAL A 97 5.51 18.22 12.68
N THR A 98 4.22 18.20 12.28
CA THR A 98 3.31 19.35 12.34
C THR A 98 1.93 18.92 12.88
N PRO A 99 1.85 18.35 14.09
CA PRO A 99 0.63 17.70 14.62
C PRO A 99 -0.57 18.66 14.70
N GLU A 100 -0.33 19.95 14.87
CA GLU A 100 -1.35 20.99 14.89
C GLU A 100 -2.17 21.10 13.59
N ARG A 101 -1.67 20.52 12.49
CA ARG A 101 -2.32 20.49 11.16
C ARG A 101 -3.16 19.23 10.95
N PHE A 102 -3.04 18.24 11.84
CA PHE A 102 -3.59 16.89 11.68
C PHE A 102 -4.28 16.45 12.98
N SER A 103 -5.22 17.27 13.46
CA SER A 103 -5.89 17.08 14.75
C SER A 103 -6.92 15.95 14.74
N THR A 104 -7.44 15.60 13.56
CA THR A 104 -8.50 14.59 13.37
C THR A 104 -8.02 13.38 12.59
N ASP A 105 -8.71 12.23 12.74
CA ASP A 105 -8.43 11.02 11.95
C ASP A 105 -8.62 11.23 10.45
N PRO A 106 -9.66 11.93 9.95
CA PRO A 106 -9.76 12.25 8.53
C PRO A 106 -8.57 13.04 7.99
N GLU A 107 -8.02 13.99 8.74
CA GLU A 107 -6.82 14.74 8.32
C GLU A 107 -5.59 13.84 8.24
N ARG A 108 -5.40 12.94 9.19
CA ARG A 108 -4.30 11.99 9.21
C ARG A 108 -4.42 10.94 8.12
N LEU A 109 -5.60 10.32 7.98
CA LEU A 109 -5.83 9.26 7.02
C LEU A 109 -5.75 9.76 5.58
N SER A 110 -6.37 10.91 5.26
CA SER A 110 -6.25 11.50 3.92
C SER A 110 -4.80 11.84 3.56
N TYR A 111 -4.02 12.33 4.53
CA TYR A 111 -2.59 12.57 4.33
C TYR A 111 -1.84 11.28 3.97
N TYR A 112 -2.03 10.21 4.73
CA TYR A 112 -1.31 8.95 4.47
C TYR A 112 -1.74 8.27 3.16
N ILE A 113 -3.02 8.31 2.79
CA ILE A 113 -3.50 7.78 1.50
C ILE A 113 -2.87 8.57 0.34
N ASN A 114 -2.91 9.90 0.37
CA ASN A 114 -2.30 10.73 -0.66
C ASN A 114 -0.78 10.56 -0.71
N ALA A 115 -0.13 10.43 0.45
CA ALA A 115 1.30 10.17 0.53
C ALA A 115 1.66 8.82 -0.11
N TYR A 116 0.94 7.75 0.22
CA TYR A 116 1.16 6.43 -0.38
C TYR A 116 1.06 6.49 -1.91
N ASN A 117 -0.03 7.03 -2.43
CA ASN A 117 -0.25 7.14 -3.87
C ASN A 117 0.82 8.00 -4.56
N ALA A 118 1.22 9.11 -3.96
CA ALA A 118 2.28 9.96 -4.50
C ALA A 118 3.64 9.28 -4.49
N LEU A 119 3.98 8.55 -3.43
CA LEU A 119 5.23 7.82 -3.30
C LEU A 119 5.29 6.63 -4.26
N VAL A 120 4.18 5.95 -4.52
CA VAL A 120 4.10 4.89 -5.55
C VAL A 120 4.35 5.48 -6.95
N VAL A 121 3.65 6.55 -7.33
CA VAL A 121 3.86 7.22 -8.62
C VAL A 121 5.31 7.71 -8.74
N PHE A 122 5.86 8.29 -7.67
CA PHE A 122 7.24 8.75 -7.62
C PHE A 122 8.23 7.58 -7.76
N ALA A 123 7.99 6.44 -7.09
CA ALA A 123 8.83 5.26 -7.18
C ALA A 123 8.89 4.69 -8.61
N VAL A 124 7.76 4.69 -9.33
CA VAL A 124 7.73 4.28 -10.74
C VAL A 124 8.61 5.20 -11.58
N VAL A 125 8.45 6.52 -11.45
CA VAL A 125 9.24 7.49 -12.24
C VAL A 125 10.73 7.45 -11.90
N ASP A 126 11.08 7.31 -10.61
CA ASP A 126 12.48 7.21 -10.15
C ASP A 126 13.19 5.93 -10.64
N ASN A 127 12.43 4.91 -11.04
CA ASN A 127 12.95 3.65 -11.60
C ASN A 127 12.63 3.45 -13.09
N TRP A 128 12.13 4.48 -13.76
CA TRP A 128 11.74 4.39 -15.17
C TRP A 128 12.92 4.10 -16.11
N PRO A 129 12.76 3.27 -17.20
CA PRO A 129 11.53 2.55 -17.55
C PRO A 129 11.40 1.21 -16.81
N ILE A 130 10.18 0.85 -16.42
CA ILE A 130 9.81 -0.46 -15.88
C ILE A 130 8.48 -0.92 -16.49
N ASP A 131 8.31 -2.22 -16.68
CA ASP A 131 7.06 -2.82 -17.14
C ASP A 131 6.20 -3.31 -15.97
N SER A 132 6.79 -3.46 -14.79
CA SER A 132 6.17 -3.92 -13.57
C SER A 132 6.91 -3.36 -12.34
N VAL A 133 6.21 -3.15 -11.25
CA VAL A 133 6.83 -2.85 -9.93
C VAL A 133 7.78 -3.97 -9.48
N HIS A 134 7.62 -5.18 -10.02
CA HIS A 134 8.51 -6.32 -9.79
C HIS A 134 9.89 -6.17 -10.45
N ASP A 135 10.08 -5.23 -11.38
CA ASP A 135 11.38 -4.96 -12.01
C ASP A 135 12.32 -4.20 -11.09
N VAL A 136 11.77 -3.52 -10.08
CA VAL A 136 12.57 -2.85 -9.05
C VAL A 136 13.07 -3.89 -8.05
N ARG A 137 14.33 -4.33 -8.26
CA ARG A 137 14.93 -5.40 -7.47
C ARG A 137 16.29 -4.99 -6.92
N GLY A 138 16.54 -5.34 -5.64
CA GLY A 138 17.89 -5.48 -5.12
C GLY A 138 18.47 -6.84 -5.57
N TRP A 139 19.76 -6.96 -5.67
CA TRP A 139 20.41 -8.23 -6.06
C TRP A 139 20.22 -9.38 -5.05
N LEU A 140 19.78 -9.05 -3.83
CA LEU A 140 19.47 -10.00 -2.73
C LEU A 140 17.98 -10.09 -2.42
N ASP A 141 17.12 -9.54 -3.27
CA ASP A 141 15.68 -9.55 -2.98
C ASP A 141 15.13 -10.98 -2.95
N PRO A 142 14.48 -11.39 -1.86
CA PRO A 142 14.03 -12.77 -1.68
C PRO A 142 12.85 -13.15 -2.59
N ARG A 143 12.12 -12.15 -3.12
CA ARG A 143 10.94 -12.33 -3.96
C ARG A 143 10.62 -11.08 -4.77
N ALA A 144 9.85 -11.26 -5.86
CA ALA A 144 9.35 -10.17 -6.69
C ALA A 144 8.55 -9.15 -5.86
N GLY A 145 8.71 -7.86 -6.17
CA GLY A 145 8.09 -6.75 -5.45
C GLY A 145 8.77 -6.35 -4.13
N PHE A 146 9.69 -7.15 -3.60
CA PHE A 146 10.37 -6.81 -2.35
C PHE A 146 11.14 -5.50 -2.48
N GLY A 147 11.89 -5.29 -3.55
CA GLY A 147 12.64 -4.05 -3.77
C GLY A 147 11.75 -2.82 -3.79
N PHE A 148 10.62 -2.88 -4.50
CA PHE A 148 9.71 -1.75 -4.63
C PHE A 148 9.00 -1.39 -3.31
N PHE A 149 8.41 -2.37 -2.62
CA PHE A 149 7.58 -2.09 -1.43
C PHE A 149 8.37 -2.01 -0.13
N TYR A 150 9.44 -2.78 0.02
CA TYR A 150 10.24 -2.85 1.25
C TYR A 150 11.62 -2.20 1.10
N GLY A 151 12.23 -2.29 -0.11
CA GLY A 151 13.59 -1.85 -0.35
C GLY A 151 13.74 -0.34 -0.53
N LEU A 152 12.76 0.32 -1.16
CA LEU A 152 12.76 1.77 -1.34
C LEU A 152 12.31 2.48 -0.05
N ARG A 153 13.10 3.44 0.40
CA ARG A 153 12.75 4.28 1.55
C ARG A 153 12.58 5.73 1.13
N PHE A 154 11.51 6.34 1.56
CA PHE A 154 11.09 7.68 1.17
C PHE A 154 11.05 8.61 2.38
N PRO A 155 11.32 9.92 2.22
CA PRO A 155 11.09 10.89 3.28
C PRO A 155 9.58 11.06 3.48
N LEU A 156 9.10 10.81 4.69
CA LEU A 156 7.72 11.03 5.10
C LEU A 156 7.66 11.48 6.55
N ASP A 157 6.97 12.60 6.82
CA ASP A 157 6.67 13.06 8.17
C ASP A 157 7.90 13.10 9.09
N GLY A 158 9.03 13.62 8.57
CA GLY A 158 10.30 13.77 9.29
C GLY A 158 11.10 12.48 9.49
N ALA A 159 10.73 11.35 8.87
CA ALA A 159 11.48 10.10 8.90
C ALA A 159 11.59 9.47 7.52
N GLU A 160 12.27 8.35 7.44
CA GLU A 160 12.26 7.48 6.26
C GLU A 160 11.29 6.32 6.50
N ILE A 161 10.46 6.02 5.49
CA ILE A 161 9.51 4.90 5.50
C ILE A 161 9.54 4.19 4.15
N ASN A 162 9.23 2.91 4.11
CA ASN A 162 8.93 2.17 2.89
C ASN A 162 7.41 2.08 2.69
N LEU A 163 6.98 1.66 1.50
CA LEU A 163 5.55 1.58 1.18
C LEU A 163 4.81 0.53 2.02
N TYR A 164 5.46 -0.59 2.31
CA TYR A 164 4.88 -1.64 3.14
C TYR A 164 4.58 -1.16 4.58
N ASP A 165 5.55 -0.49 5.21
CA ASP A 165 5.37 0.03 6.58
C ASP A 165 4.33 1.17 6.58
N LEU A 166 4.33 2.05 5.56
CA LEU A 166 3.31 3.10 5.42
C LEU A 166 1.90 2.51 5.38
N GLU A 167 1.69 1.47 4.58
CA GLU A 167 0.40 0.79 4.48
C GLU A 167 0.05 0.06 5.78
N ASN A 168 0.93 -0.82 6.26
CA ASN A 168 0.60 -1.77 7.32
C ASN A 168 0.66 -1.19 8.73
N GLU A 169 1.56 -0.21 8.98
CA GLU A 169 1.73 0.38 10.32
C GLU A 169 0.94 1.68 10.49
N LEU A 170 0.76 2.47 9.40
CA LEU A 170 0.10 3.77 9.51
C LEU A 170 -1.32 3.75 8.94
N ILE A 171 -1.53 3.36 7.68
CA ILE A 171 -2.85 3.44 7.04
C ILE A 171 -3.82 2.40 7.62
N ARG A 172 -3.42 1.14 7.70
CA ARG A 172 -4.26 0.07 8.26
C ARG A 172 -4.56 0.24 9.75
N GLY A 173 -3.76 1.04 10.46
CA GLY A 173 -4.00 1.40 11.86
C GLY A 173 -5.31 2.14 12.10
N PHE A 174 -5.92 2.76 11.08
CA PHE A 174 -7.26 3.36 11.17
C PHE A 174 -8.40 2.34 11.14
N LEU A 175 -8.10 1.08 10.84
CA LEU A 175 -9.06 -0.03 10.85
C LEU A 175 -10.26 0.18 9.92
N ASP A 176 -10.06 0.83 8.78
CA ASP A 176 -11.06 1.08 7.75
C ASP A 176 -10.67 0.33 6.47
N ALA A 177 -11.34 -0.77 6.16
CA ALA A 177 -11.00 -1.61 5.01
C ALA A 177 -11.21 -0.90 3.65
N ARG A 178 -11.93 0.22 3.60
CA ARG A 178 -12.12 1.02 2.38
C ARG A 178 -10.80 1.59 1.84
N ILE A 179 -9.77 1.65 2.70
CA ILE A 179 -8.42 2.07 2.30
C ILE A 179 -7.85 1.19 1.18
N HIS A 180 -8.19 -0.11 1.16
CA HIS A 180 -7.71 -1.03 0.13
C HIS A 180 -8.26 -0.72 -1.27
N ALA A 181 -9.34 0.07 -1.38
CA ALA A 181 -9.83 0.63 -2.63
C ALA A 181 -9.28 2.03 -2.95
N ALA A 182 -8.60 2.68 -1.99
CA ALA A 182 -8.11 4.06 -2.10
C ALA A 182 -6.61 4.17 -2.39
N ILE A 183 -5.82 3.15 -2.00
CA ILE A 183 -4.38 3.09 -2.28
C ILE A 183 -4.09 2.29 -3.55
N ASN A 184 -3.15 2.79 -4.37
CA ASN A 184 -2.81 2.17 -5.66
C ASN A 184 -1.34 1.74 -5.68
N CYS A 185 -1.07 0.49 -6.04
CA CYS A 185 0.27 -0.10 -6.09
C CYS A 185 0.91 -0.08 -7.49
N ALA A 186 0.40 0.75 -8.41
CA ALA A 186 0.86 0.90 -9.79
C ALA A 186 0.71 -0.34 -10.67
N SER A 187 -0.13 -1.32 -10.32
CA SER A 187 -0.37 -2.51 -11.15
C SER A 187 -1.78 -2.52 -11.76
N LYS A 188 -1.97 -3.28 -12.84
CA LYS A 188 -3.26 -3.39 -13.56
C LYS A 188 -4.39 -3.99 -12.73
N SER A 189 -4.07 -4.94 -11.84
CA SER A 189 -5.06 -5.55 -10.94
C SER A 189 -5.26 -4.75 -9.65
N CYS A 190 -4.61 -3.60 -9.48
CA CYS A 190 -4.84 -2.71 -8.34
C CYS A 190 -6.15 -1.94 -8.52
N PRO A 191 -6.81 -1.52 -7.42
CA PRO A 191 -7.86 -0.51 -7.51
C PRO A 191 -7.35 0.73 -8.25
N ALA A 192 -8.22 1.34 -9.04
CA ALA A 192 -7.86 2.47 -9.89
C ALA A 192 -7.27 3.64 -9.09
N LEU A 193 -6.18 4.23 -9.56
CA LEU A 193 -5.75 5.52 -9.03
C LEU A 193 -6.80 6.58 -9.36
N MET A 194 -7.21 7.37 -8.38
CA MET A 194 -8.24 8.39 -8.59
C MET A 194 -7.66 9.66 -9.22
N PRO A 195 -8.40 10.35 -10.09
CA PRO A 195 -7.97 11.63 -10.68
C PRO A 195 -8.15 12.82 -9.72
N PHE A 196 -8.20 12.56 -8.42
CA PHE A 196 -8.35 13.55 -7.36
C PHE A 196 -7.60 13.15 -6.09
N ALA A 197 -7.25 14.14 -5.27
CA ALA A 197 -6.71 13.92 -3.94
C ALA A 197 -7.83 13.60 -2.93
N PHE A 198 -7.54 12.73 -1.95
CA PHE A 198 -8.45 12.52 -0.81
C PHE A 198 -8.38 13.72 0.12
N GLU A 199 -9.52 14.30 0.42
CA GLU A 199 -9.66 15.52 1.22
C GLU A 199 -10.31 15.21 2.57
N PRO A 200 -9.80 15.73 3.69
CA PRO A 200 -10.34 15.44 5.03
C PRO A 200 -11.84 15.66 5.17
N ALA A 201 -12.34 16.76 4.59
CA ALA A 201 -13.77 17.15 4.67
C ALA A 201 -14.70 16.23 3.86
N ARG A 202 -14.15 15.45 2.91
CA ARG A 202 -14.90 14.57 2.01
C ARG A 202 -14.44 13.13 2.10
N LEU A 203 -13.52 12.81 3.02
CA LEU A 203 -12.85 11.52 3.05
C LEU A 203 -13.82 10.35 3.09
N ASP A 204 -14.84 10.42 3.93
CA ASP A 204 -15.84 9.36 4.08
C ASP A 204 -16.63 9.12 2.77
N GLU A 205 -17.12 10.20 2.16
CA GLU A 205 -17.78 10.17 0.84
C GLU A 205 -16.86 9.57 -0.25
N GLN A 206 -15.59 10.00 -0.26
CA GLN A 206 -14.61 9.55 -1.25
C GLN A 206 -14.26 8.06 -1.06
N LEU A 207 -14.07 7.61 0.19
CA LEU A 207 -13.82 6.21 0.51
C LEU A 207 -15.01 5.31 0.12
N ASP A 208 -16.24 5.74 0.40
CA ASP A 208 -17.44 5.02 -0.04
C ASP A 208 -17.53 4.92 -1.57
N ALA A 209 -17.25 6.01 -2.26
CA ALA A 209 -17.32 6.04 -3.72
C ALA A 209 -16.30 5.09 -4.38
N VAL A 210 -15.03 5.12 -3.92
CA VAL A 210 -13.98 4.24 -4.48
C VAL A 210 -14.21 2.78 -4.10
N THR A 211 -14.72 2.51 -2.91
CA THR A 211 -15.06 1.15 -2.48
C THR A 211 -16.23 0.60 -3.28
N ARG A 212 -17.25 1.43 -3.55
CA ARG A 212 -18.35 1.04 -4.44
C ARG A 212 -17.85 0.70 -5.84
N ALA A 213 -16.97 1.52 -6.39
CA ALA A 213 -16.36 1.26 -7.69
C ALA A 213 -15.55 -0.05 -7.69
N PHE A 214 -14.76 -0.29 -6.65
CA PHE A 214 -13.97 -1.51 -6.47
C PHE A 214 -14.86 -2.76 -6.35
N CYS A 215 -15.88 -2.73 -5.47
CA CYS A 215 -16.79 -3.84 -5.24
C CYS A 215 -17.77 -4.09 -6.42
N SER A 216 -17.88 -3.16 -7.37
CA SER A 216 -18.76 -3.28 -8.53
C SER A 216 -18.03 -3.46 -9.85
N SER A 217 -16.71 -3.45 -9.85
CA SER A 217 -15.90 -3.61 -11.06
C SER A 217 -15.76 -5.11 -11.41
N PRO A 218 -16.03 -5.52 -12.66
CA PRO A 218 -15.83 -6.90 -13.09
C PRO A 218 -14.36 -7.35 -13.09
N VAL A 219 -13.42 -6.41 -12.94
CA VAL A 219 -12.00 -6.72 -12.72
C VAL A 219 -11.78 -7.28 -11.31
N HIS A 220 -12.60 -6.89 -10.34
CA HIS A 220 -12.40 -7.22 -8.93
C HIS A 220 -13.45 -8.15 -8.35
N VAL A 221 -14.69 -8.08 -8.86
CA VAL A 221 -15.84 -8.89 -8.42
C VAL A 221 -16.64 -9.28 -9.63
N ARG A 222 -16.80 -10.57 -9.88
CA ARG A 222 -17.67 -11.09 -10.93
C ARG A 222 -18.20 -12.47 -10.56
N VAL A 223 -19.33 -12.82 -11.10
CA VAL A 223 -19.92 -14.16 -10.99
C VAL A 223 -19.77 -14.87 -12.32
N ASP A 224 -19.22 -16.08 -12.31
CA ASP A 224 -19.17 -16.97 -13.45
C ASP A 224 -20.25 -18.06 -13.26
N ALA A 225 -21.39 -17.89 -13.93
CA ALA A 225 -22.51 -18.78 -13.80
C ALA A 225 -22.29 -20.15 -14.48
N GLU A 226 -21.38 -20.24 -15.45
CA GLU A 226 -21.05 -21.51 -16.12
C GLU A 226 -20.11 -22.36 -15.25
N ALA A 227 -19.17 -21.71 -14.58
CA ALA A 227 -18.24 -22.36 -13.66
C ALA A 227 -18.82 -22.54 -12.24
N GLU A 228 -19.97 -21.92 -11.94
CA GLU A 228 -20.55 -21.81 -10.60
C GLU A 228 -19.57 -21.19 -9.58
N GLU A 229 -18.87 -20.11 -9.99
CA GLU A 229 -17.84 -19.43 -9.21
C GLU A 229 -18.20 -17.96 -8.92
N ILE A 230 -17.85 -17.51 -7.71
CA ILE A 230 -17.71 -16.11 -7.33
C ILE A 230 -16.22 -15.76 -7.41
N GLN A 231 -15.85 -15.03 -8.46
CA GLN A 231 -14.44 -14.71 -8.74
C GLN A 231 -14.09 -13.35 -8.18
N LEU A 232 -13.16 -13.32 -7.23
CA LEU A 232 -12.76 -12.14 -6.48
C LEU A 232 -11.30 -11.77 -6.74
N SER A 233 -10.98 -10.48 -6.69
CA SER A 233 -9.58 -10.00 -6.71
C SER A 233 -8.78 -10.63 -5.58
N ALA A 234 -7.51 -10.96 -5.83
CA ALA A 234 -6.57 -11.43 -4.82
C ALA A 234 -6.42 -10.46 -3.62
N ILE A 235 -6.74 -9.18 -3.79
CA ILE A 235 -6.73 -8.19 -2.70
C ILE A 235 -7.69 -8.60 -1.58
N PHE A 236 -8.84 -9.18 -1.91
CA PHE A 236 -9.79 -9.67 -0.90
C PHE A 236 -9.20 -10.82 -0.07
N ASP A 237 -8.37 -11.68 -0.67
CA ASP A 237 -7.68 -12.75 0.04
C ASP A 237 -6.55 -12.22 0.93
N TRP A 238 -5.71 -11.32 0.39
CA TRP A 238 -4.56 -10.78 1.12
C TRP A 238 -4.95 -9.98 2.36
N TYR A 239 -6.07 -9.26 2.29
CA TYR A 239 -6.57 -8.39 3.37
C TYR A 239 -7.90 -8.89 3.95
N LYS A 240 -8.19 -10.18 3.81
CA LYS A 240 -9.41 -10.83 4.30
C LYS A 240 -9.81 -10.40 5.72
N PRO A 241 -8.90 -10.40 6.73
CA PRO A 241 -9.27 -10.00 8.08
C PRO A 241 -9.79 -8.57 8.19
N ASP A 242 -9.29 -7.64 7.36
CA ASP A 242 -9.70 -6.24 7.39
C ASP A 242 -11.13 -6.08 6.84
N PHE A 243 -11.43 -6.78 5.74
CA PHE A 243 -12.77 -6.78 5.13
C PHE A 243 -13.81 -7.45 6.04
N GLU A 244 -13.48 -8.58 6.64
CA GLU A 244 -14.36 -9.29 7.58
C GLU A 244 -14.66 -8.46 8.83
N GLU A 245 -13.64 -7.79 9.38
CA GLU A 245 -13.81 -6.89 10.53
C GLU A 245 -14.65 -5.66 10.17
N HIS A 246 -14.46 -5.10 8.99
CA HIS A 246 -15.25 -3.96 8.53
C HIS A 246 -16.73 -4.35 8.33
N ALA A 247 -17.03 -5.50 7.71
CA ALA A 247 -18.39 -6.02 7.58
C ALA A 247 -19.05 -6.18 8.96
N ARG A 248 -18.34 -6.72 9.94
CA ARG A 248 -18.81 -6.86 11.33
C ARG A 248 -19.15 -5.51 11.96
N ARG A 249 -18.37 -4.47 11.73
CA ARG A 249 -18.65 -3.11 12.22
C ARG A 249 -19.89 -2.50 11.60
N LEU A 250 -20.22 -2.89 10.37
CA LEU A 250 -21.47 -2.52 9.70
C LEU A 250 -22.68 -3.36 10.18
N GLY A 251 -22.50 -4.24 11.17
CA GLY A 251 -23.56 -5.11 11.69
C GLY A 251 -23.91 -6.28 10.75
N ARG A 252 -23.00 -6.64 9.85
CA ARG A 252 -23.14 -7.75 8.91
C ARG A 252 -22.34 -8.98 9.38
N PRO A 253 -22.60 -10.18 8.83
CA PRO A 253 -21.68 -11.31 8.97
C PRO A 253 -20.27 -10.93 8.57
N ALA A 254 -19.28 -11.51 9.26
CA ALA A 254 -17.86 -11.24 9.03
C ALA A 254 -17.34 -12.08 7.86
N THR A 255 -17.77 -11.75 6.64
CA THR A 255 -17.31 -12.38 5.39
C THR A 255 -16.93 -11.32 4.35
N ILE A 256 -16.08 -11.70 3.39
CA ILE A 256 -15.72 -10.84 2.26
C ILE A 256 -16.96 -10.46 1.46
N GLU A 257 -17.84 -11.42 1.20
CA GLU A 257 -19.07 -11.22 0.43
C GLU A 257 -19.99 -10.21 1.12
N ASP A 258 -20.11 -10.25 2.45
CA ASP A 258 -20.91 -9.28 3.21
C ASP A 258 -20.32 -7.88 3.19
N PHE A 259 -18.98 -7.75 3.13
CA PHE A 259 -18.34 -6.47 2.84
C PHE A 259 -18.69 -5.99 1.43
N ILE A 260 -18.55 -6.83 0.41
CA ILE A 260 -18.87 -6.49 -0.98
C ILE A 260 -20.35 -6.06 -1.09
N LEU A 261 -21.27 -6.83 -0.51
CA LEU A 261 -22.71 -6.53 -0.48
C LEU A 261 -23.06 -5.21 0.22
N ALA A 262 -22.20 -4.72 1.11
CA ALA A 262 -22.41 -3.42 1.76
C ALA A 262 -22.17 -2.23 0.82
N PHE A 263 -21.30 -2.40 -0.19
CA PHE A 263 -20.83 -1.30 -1.04
C PHE A 263 -21.21 -1.47 -2.53
N ALA A 264 -21.36 -2.70 -3.01
CA ALA A 264 -21.65 -2.97 -4.42
C ALA A 264 -22.91 -2.27 -4.94
N THR A 265 -22.95 -2.03 -6.25
CA THR A 265 -24.18 -1.58 -6.91
C THR A 265 -25.30 -2.62 -6.77
N PRO A 266 -26.58 -2.21 -6.82
CA PRO A 266 -27.71 -3.14 -6.65
C PRO A 266 -27.66 -4.34 -7.58
N ASP A 267 -27.22 -4.16 -8.83
CA ASP A 267 -27.14 -5.24 -9.82
C ASP A 267 -26.10 -6.28 -9.45
N VAL A 268 -24.88 -5.83 -9.08
CA VAL A 268 -23.79 -6.71 -8.63
C VAL A 268 -24.16 -7.40 -7.31
N ALA A 269 -24.77 -6.66 -6.38
CA ALA A 269 -25.21 -7.22 -5.12
C ALA A 269 -26.24 -8.34 -5.33
N ALA A 270 -27.25 -8.12 -6.19
CA ALA A 270 -28.28 -9.12 -6.49
C ALA A 270 -27.70 -10.35 -7.21
N GLU A 271 -26.68 -10.17 -8.06
CA GLU A 271 -25.99 -11.28 -8.72
C GLU A 271 -25.16 -12.10 -7.71
N LEU A 272 -24.42 -11.44 -6.85
CA LEU A 272 -23.62 -12.06 -5.79
C LEU A 272 -24.52 -12.83 -4.78
N GLU A 273 -25.64 -12.24 -4.36
CA GLU A 273 -26.60 -12.92 -3.47
C GLU A 273 -27.18 -14.19 -4.11
N ARG A 274 -27.51 -14.16 -5.40
CA ARG A 274 -28.00 -15.36 -6.12
C ARG A 274 -26.92 -16.44 -6.20
N ALA A 275 -25.69 -16.09 -6.55
CA ALA A 275 -24.58 -17.02 -6.62
C ALA A 275 -24.30 -17.66 -5.25
N ARG A 276 -24.26 -16.85 -4.20
CA ARG A 276 -24.10 -17.32 -2.81
C ARG A 276 -25.25 -18.25 -2.38
N GLY A 277 -26.48 -17.88 -2.70
CA GLY A 277 -27.70 -18.73 -2.45
C GLY A 277 -27.69 -20.03 -3.24
N GLY A 278 -27.04 -20.05 -4.41
CA GLY A 278 -26.83 -21.24 -5.24
C GLY A 278 -25.66 -22.12 -4.77
N GLY A 279 -24.86 -21.66 -3.80
CA GLY A 279 -23.73 -22.42 -3.26
C GLY A 279 -22.49 -22.37 -4.15
N PHE A 280 -22.30 -21.30 -4.94
CA PHE A 280 -21.12 -21.10 -5.80
C PHE A 280 -19.85 -21.00 -4.96
N ASP A 281 -18.76 -21.54 -5.48
CA ASP A 281 -17.46 -21.49 -4.84
C ASP A 281 -16.80 -20.10 -4.99
N VAL A 282 -16.16 -19.60 -3.93
CA VAL A 282 -15.35 -18.37 -3.98
C VAL A 282 -13.95 -18.71 -4.44
N VAL A 283 -13.51 -18.10 -5.55
CA VAL A 283 -12.15 -18.25 -6.10
C VAL A 283 -11.47 -16.89 -6.23
N PHE A 284 -10.14 -16.87 -6.02
CA PHE A 284 -9.37 -15.63 -6.15
C PHE A 284 -8.64 -15.59 -7.48
N LEU A 285 -8.81 -14.47 -8.18
CA LEU A 285 -8.25 -14.25 -9.50
C LEU A 285 -6.71 -14.07 -9.43
N PRO A 286 -5.97 -14.53 -10.44
CA PRO A 286 -4.56 -14.18 -10.58
C PRO A 286 -4.36 -12.67 -10.63
N TYR A 287 -3.30 -12.18 -9.98
CA TYR A 287 -3.01 -10.75 -9.91
C TYR A 287 -2.05 -10.34 -11.04
N ASP A 288 -2.47 -9.39 -11.87
CA ASP A 288 -1.65 -8.81 -12.93
C ASP A 288 -0.79 -7.65 -12.37
N TRP A 289 0.51 -7.92 -12.24
CA TRP A 289 1.52 -6.97 -11.77
C TRP A 289 2.09 -6.06 -12.87
N ALA A 290 1.62 -6.17 -14.11
CA ALA A 290 1.99 -5.23 -15.16
C ALA A 290 1.60 -3.80 -14.75
N LEU A 291 2.45 -2.84 -15.15
CA LEU A 291 2.25 -1.44 -14.79
C LEU A 291 0.89 -0.91 -15.33
N ASN A 292 0.18 -0.15 -14.52
CA ASN A 292 -1.09 0.50 -14.86
C ASN A 292 -0.91 1.74 -15.77
N SER A 293 0.05 1.68 -16.69
CA SER A 293 0.29 2.75 -17.66
C SER A 293 -0.81 2.84 -18.73
N LEU A 294 -1.00 4.04 -19.29
CA LEU A 294 -1.81 4.27 -20.50
C LEU A 294 -1.21 3.59 -21.71
#